data_fac3cfcdea22709ff0e9cbebe866cf19
#
_entry.id   fac3cfcdea22709ff0e9cbebe866cf19
#
_cell.length_a   1.000
_cell.length_b   1.000
_cell.length_c   1.000
_cell.angle_alpha   90.00
_cell.angle_beta   90.00
_cell.angle_gamma   90.00
#
_symmetry.space_group_name_H-M   'P 1'
#
loop_
_entity.id
_entity.type
_entity.pdbx_description
1 polymer ?
#
loop_
_entity_poly.entity_id
_entity_poly.type
_entity_poly.pdbx_seq_one_letter_code
_entity_poly.pdbx_strand_id
1 'polypeptide(L)'
;RGSGVNKETKLAGFPHHSLDTYLHKLVKAGHRVAICEQLENPKLTKKIVKRGVTDLITPGVSLNDEILTSKKNNFLAAINVLDDQFGLSLLDVSTGDFFLSRGSLNYILSLMKNFEPKEILISKKDLKFLSDTNIDKSFFFYVDDWMLNFNTALKNIYDHFNVKSVKGFGIDKNNIGLISASMILFYLKESHQKKLSHVNKLIEINITSSLMMDRFTISNLEILHSKNEGGKSLIAVSYTHLTLPTTL
;
A
#
# COMPACT_ATOMS: atom_id res chain seq x y z
N ARG A 1 -28.80 -11.51 19.05
CA ARG A 1 -29.50 -12.73 19.54
C ARG A 1 -28.47 -13.85 19.61
N GLY A 2 -27.75 -13.98 20.69
CA GLY A 2 -26.86 -15.10 20.96
C GLY A 2 -27.49 -15.97 22.07
N SER A 3 -27.85 -17.19 21.74
CA SER A 3 -28.07 -18.24 22.75
C SER A 3 -26.74 -18.93 22.99
N GLY A 4 -25.98 -18.50 23.97
CA GLY A 4 -24.68 -19.06 24.33
C GLY A 4 -24.00 -18.26 25.44
N VAL A 5 -23.00 -18.82 26.05
CA VAL A 5 -22.34 -18.49 27.30
C VAL A 5 -21.78 -17.03 27.40
N ASN A 6 -21.77 -16.23 26.32
CA ASN A 6 -21.30 -14.83 26.31
C ASN A 6 -22.44 -13.85 25.96
N LYS A 7 -23.25 -13.49 26.98
CA LYS A 7 -24.32 -12.48 26.85
C LYS A 7 -23.83 -11.04 26.63
N GLU A 8 -22.53 -10.76 26.73
CA GLU A 8 -21.96 -9.39 26.68
C GLU A 8 -21.33 -9.01 25.34
N THR A 9 -21.31 -9.91 24.37
CA THR A 9 -20.71 -9.59 23.07
C THR A 9 -21.65 -8.70 22.26
N LYS A 10 -21.21 -7.47 22.01
CA LYS A 10 -21.92 -6.53 21.12
C LYS A 10 -21.92 -7.13 19.70
N LEU A 11 -23.10 -7.35 19.15
CA LEU A 11 -23.29 -7.86 17.79
C LEU A 11 -23.97 -6.77 16.96
N ALA A 12 -23.34 -6.40 15.84
CA ALA A 12 -23.95 -5.59 14.80
C ALA A 12 -24.19 -6.47 13.57
N GLY A 13 -25.32 -6.33 12.92
CA GLY A 13 -25.67 -7.08 11.71
C GLY A 13 -26.32 -6.20 10.67
N PHE A 14 -26.04 -6.51 9.42
CA PHE A 14 -26.65 -5.87 8.26
C PHE A 14 -26.97 -6.96 7.21
N PRO A 15 -27.89 -6.70 6.27
CA PRO A 15 -28.22 -7.66 5.21
C PRO A 15 -26.99 -7.94 4.31
N HIS A 16 -26.83 -9.18 3.88
CA HIS A 16 -25.68 -9.60 3.06
C HIS A 16 -25.48 -8.73 1.80
N HIS A 17 -26.56 -8.34 1.11
CA HIS A 17 -26.48 -7.49 -0.08
C HIS A 17 -25.99 -6.05 0.21
N SER A 18 -25.93 -5.64 1.46
CA SER A 18 -25.40 -4.33 1.87
C SER A 18 -23.91 -4.37 2.23
N LEU A 19 -23.23 -5.52 2.01
CA LEU A 19 -21.83 -5.71 2.35
C LEU A 19 -20.96 -4.59 1.75
N ASP A 20 -21.07 -4.35 0.45
CA ASP A 20 -20.22 -3.38 -0.27
C ASP A 20 -20.37 -1.98 0.30
N THR A 21 -21.59 -1.54 0.61
CA THR A 21 -21.86 -0.23 1.19
C THR A 21 -21.23 -0.04 2.57
N TYR A 22 -21.29 -1.05 3.44
CA TYR A 22 -20.70 -0.98 4.77
C TYR A 22 -19.19 -1.20 4.74
N LEU A 23 -18.70 -2.07 3.88
CA LEU A 23 -17.28 -2.32 3.64
C LEU A 23 -16.56 -1.01 3.29
N HIS A 24 -17.11 -0.28 2.33
CA HIS A 24 -16.60 1.01 1.90
C HIS A 24 -16.50 2.03 3.06
N LYS A 25 -17.53 2.13 3.90
CA LYS A 25 -17.53 3.02 5.07
C LYS A 25 -16.48 2.63 6.10
N LEU A 26 -16.35 1.33 6.38
CA LEU A 26 -15.40 0.81 7.35
C LEU A 26 -13.95 1.03 6.90
N VAL A 27 -13.64 0.72 5.64
CA VAL A 27 -12.30 0.89 5.09
C VAL A 27 -11.90 2.36 5.00
N LYS A 28 -12.82 3.25 4.60
CA LYS A 28 -12.58 4.72 4.65
C LYS A 28 -12.37 5.25 6.05
N ALA A 29 -12.98 4.64 7.06
CA ALA A 29 -12.74 4.96 8.46
C ALA A 29 -11.41 4.40 9.01
N GLY A 30 -10.58 3.76 8.15
CA GLY A 30 -9.28 3.20 8.54
C GLY A 30 -9.35 1.79 9.12
N HIS A 31 -10.52 1.13 9.11
CA HIS A 31 -10.65 -0.23 9.63
C HIS A 31 -10.21 -1.27 8.61
N ARG A 32 -9.63 -2.37 9.11
CA ARG A 32 -9.35 -3.57 8.34
C ARG A 32 -10.51 -4.53 8.46
N VAL A 33 -10.97 -5.07 7.35
CA VAL A 33 -12.15 -5.91 7.29
C VAL A 33 -11.80 -7.25 6.69
N ALA A 34 -11.95 -8.32 7.46
CA ALA A 34 -11.85 -9.68 6.98
C ALA A 34 -13.22 -10.19 6.56
N ILE A 35 -13.36 -10.57 5.30
CA ILE A 35 -14.56 -11.21 4.79
C ILE A 35 -14.41 -12.70 5.05
N CYS A 36 -15.40 -13.26 5.76
CA CYS A 36 -15.45 -14.68 6.08
C CYS A 36 -16.67 -15.32 5.44
N GLU A 37 -16.43 -16.23 4.52
CA GLU A 37 -17.49 -16.93 3.79
C GLU A 37 -17.59 -18.41 4.16
N GLN A 38 -18.72 -19.01 3.76
CA GLN A 38 -18.93 -20.45 3.90
C GLN A 38 -18.20 -21.15 2.75
N LEU A 39 -17.24 -22.00 3.10
CA LEU A 39 -16.43 -22.77 2.13
C LEU A 39 -17.12 -24.01 1.60
N GLU A 40 -18.22 -24.42 2.22
CA GLU A 40 -18.99 -25.63 1.88
C GLU A 40 -20.45 -25.28 1.62
N ASN A 41 -21.09 -26.04 0.76
CA ASN A 41 -22.53 -25.88 0.49
C ASN A 41 -23.36 -26.38 1.71
N PRO A 42 -24.17 -25.50 2.35
CA PRO A 42 -24.95 -25.84 3.54
C PRO A 42 -25.94 -27.00 3.30
N LYS A 43 -26.41 -27.19 2.05
CA LYS A 43 -27.37 -28.22 1.70
C LYS A 43 -26.75 -29.62 1.66
N LEU A 44 -25.44 -29.74 1.55
CA LEU A 44 -24.72 -30.99 1.43
C LEU A 44 -24.09 -31.45 2.76
N THR A 45 -24.11 -30.62 3.78
CA THR A 45 -23.44 -30.89 5.04
C THR A 45 -24.43 -30.97 6.19
N LYS A 46 -24.44 -32.11 6.91
CA LYS A 46 -25.24 -32.28 8.15
C LYS A 46 -24.58 -31.69 9.40
N LYS A 47 -23.34 -31.20 9.27
CA LYS A 47 -22.53 -30.58 10.34
C LYS A 47 -22.49 -29.07 10.18
N ILE A 48 -21.87 -28.37 11.15
CA ILE A 48 -21.57 -26.92 11.06
C ILE A 48 -20.70 -26.71 9.83
N VAL A 49 -21.19 -25.86 8.91
CA VAL A 49 -20.48 -25.50 7.67
C VAL A 49 -19.14 -24.84 8.00
N LYS A 50 -18.06 -25.29 7.36
CA LYS A 50 -16.75 -24.67 7.49
C LYS A 50 -16.80 -23.25 6.93
N ARG A 51 -16.21 -22.34 7.69
CA ARG A 51 -16.04 -20.93 7.30
C ARG A 51 -14.56 -20.62 7.25
N GLY A 52 -14.18 -19.71 6.36
CA GLY A 52 -12.82 -19.24 6.24
C GLY A 52 -12.76 -17.81 5.76
N VAL A 53 -11.67 -17.12 6.07
CA VAL A 53 -11.40 -15.80 5.54
C VAL A 53 -11.08 -15.95 4.05
N THR A 54 -11.88 -15.32 3.19
CA THR A 54 -11.70 -15.32 1.74
C THR A 54 -10.92 -14.11 1.28
N ASP A 55 -11.16 -12.96 1.91
CA ASP A 55 -10.53 -11.70 1.57
C ASP A 55 -10.25 -10.86 2.81
N LEU A 56 -9.12 -10.16 2.80
CA LEU A 56 -8.77 -9.15 3.78
C LEU A 56 -8.65 -7.81 3.05
N ILE A 57 -9.55 -6.88 3.37
CA ILE A 57 -9.58 -5.56 2.75
C ILE A 57 -9.11 -4.54 3.77
N THR A 58 -8.10 -3.76 3.37
CA THR A 58 -7.45 -2.76 4.21
C THR A 58 -7.38 -1.42 3.48
N PRO A 59 -7.15 -0.30 4.18
CA PRO A 59 -7.06 1.01 3.53
C PRO A 59 -6.01 1.10 2.42
N GLY A 60 -4.88 0.40 2.58
CA GLY A 60 -3.77 0.38 1.60
C GLY A 60 -3.93 -0.68 0.50
N VAL A 61 -4.84 -1.64 0.66
CA VAL A 61 -5.01 -2.81 -0.24
C VAL A 61 -6.46 -2.91 -0.73
N SER A 62 -7.02 -1.80 -1.15
CA SER A 62 -8.37 -1.79 -1.74
C SER A 62 -8.28 -1.73 -3.26
N LEU A 63 -8.90 -2.72 -3.94
CA LEU A 63 -9.05 -2.76 -5.39
C LEU A 63 -10.44 -2.27 -5.84
N ASN A 64 -11.31 -1.90 -4.90
CA ASN A 64 -12.68 -1.51 -5.23
C ASN A 64 -12.71 -0.05 -5.67
N ASP A 65 -13.15 0.22 -6.90
CA ASP A 65 -13.22 1.57 -7.49
C ASP A 65 -14.06 2.55 -6.66
N GLU A 66 -15.03 2.06 -5.89
CA GLU A 66 -15.85 2.89 -5.01
C GLU A 66 -15.08 3.36 -3.75
N ILE A 67 -14.05 2.62 -3.33
CA ILE A 67 -13.18 2.97 -2.20
C ILE A 67 -12.05 3.89 -2.67
N LEU A 68 -11.57 3.69 -3.89
CA LEU A 68 -10.55 4.52 -4.51
C LEU A 68 -11.16 5.87 -4.87
N THR A 69 -10.59 6.93 -4.34
CA THR A 69 -10.94 8.28 -4.78
C THR A 69 -10.44 8.43 -6.21
N SER A 70 -11.34 8.59 -7.18
CA SER A 70 -10.97 8.75 -8.59
C SER A 70 -9.85 9.78 -8.73
N LYS A 71 -8.77 9.44 -9.44
CA LYS A 71 -7.58 10.27 -9.72
C LYS A 71 -6.56 10.43 -8.56
N LYS A 72 -6.61 9.62 -7.50
CA LYS A 72 -5.55 9.59 -6.48
C LYS A 72 -5.03 8.18 -6.29
N ASN A 73 -3.72 8.03 -6.27
CA ASN A 73 -3.06 6.77 -5.95
C ASN A 73 -3.37 6.37 -4.50
N ASN A 74 -3.43 5.07 -4.27
CA ASN A 74 -3.66 4.47 -2.95
C ASN A 74 -2.43 3.66 -2.52
N PHE A 75 -1.45 4.34 -1.92
CA PHE A 75 -0.20 3.69 -1.56
C PHE A 75 -0.26 2.93 -0.23
N LEU A 76 0.19 1.68 -0.29
CA LEU A 76 0.65 0.88 0.83
C LEU A 76 2.15 1.10 0.99
N ALA A 77 2.61 1.51 2.17
CA ALA A 77 4.02 1.71 2.46
C ALA A 77 4.58 0.59 3.35
N ALA A 78 5.87 0.35 3.26
CA ALA A 78 6.62 -0.42 4.24
C ALA A 78 7.93 0.29 4.57
N ILE A 79 8.30 0.27 5.85
CA ILE A 79 9.54 0.88 6.36
C ILE A 79 10.32 -0.17 7.13
N ASN A 80 11.62 -0.23 6.89
CA ASN A 80 12.57 -0.99 7.69
C ASN A 80 13.80 -0.15 8.01
N VAL A 81 14.50 -0.50 9.07
CA VAL A 81 15.72 0.16 9.51
C VAL A 81 16.83 -0.86 9.61
N LEU A 82 17.99 -0.56 9.04
CA LEU A 82 19.20 -1.37 9.13
C LEU A 82 20.41 -0.43 9.17
N ASP A 83 21.27 -0.57 10.18
CA ASP A 83 22.50 0.20 10.35
C ASP A 83 22.27 1.72 10.19
N ASP A 84 21.29 2.27 10.90
CA ASP A 84 20.85 3.67 10.87
C ASP A 84 20.41 4.21 9.49
N GLN A 85 20.28 3.34 8.51
CA GLN A 85 19.65 3.65 7.24
C GLN A 85 18.21 3.19 7.20
N PHE A 86 17.38 3.94 6.51
CA PHE A 86 15.96 3.65 6.35
C PHE A 86 15.69 3.17 4.92
N GLY A 87 15.01 2.03 4.82
CA GLY A 87 14.42 1.54 3.58
C GLY A 87 12.94 1.87 3.55
N LEU A 88 12.46 2.33 2.42
CA LEU A 88 11.05 2.61 2.15
C LEU A 88 10.64 1.88 0.88
N SER A 89 9.46 1.29 0.90
CA SER A 89 8.78 0.87 -0.33
C SER A 89 7.34 1.34 -0.32
N LEU A 90 6.84 1.65 -1.51
CA LEU A 90 5.50 2.18 -1.75
C LEU A 90 4.88 1.39 -2.90
N LEU A 91 3.72 0.80 -2.69
CA LEU A 91 2.99 0.08 -3.72
C LEU A 91 1.57 0.60 -3.83
N ASP A 92 1.16 0.99 -5.02
CA ASP A 92 -0.24 1.13 -5.37
C ASP A 92 -0.72 -0.20 -5.96
N VAL A 93 -1.54 -0.92 -5.20
CA VAL A 93 -2.04 -2.24 -5.61
C VAL A 93 -2.95 -2.16 -6.82
N SER A 94 -3.61 -1.02 -7.07
CA SER A 94 -4.53 -0.84 -8.19
C SER A 94 -3.82 -0.64 -9.52
N THR A 95 -2.73 0.15 -9.53
CA THR A 95 -1.96 0.46 -10.75
C THR A 95 -0.79 -0.48 -10.97
N GLY A 96 -0.29 -1.11 -9.91
CA GLY A 96 0.93 -1.91 -9.93
C GLY A 96 2.22 -1.08 -9.84
N ASP A 97 2.11 0.23 -9.54
CA ASP A 97 3.27 1.11 -9.35
C ASP A 97 3.99 0.74 -8.05
N PHE A 98 5.18 0.18 -8.17
CA PHE A 98 5.97 -0.28 -7.04
C PHE A 98 7.30 0.46 -6.98
N PHE A 99 7.44 1.29 -5.97
CA PHE A 99 8.62 2.10 -5.73
C PHE A 99 9.39 1.61 -4.51
N LEU A 100 10.70 1.77 -4.55
CA LEU A 100 11.55 1.62 -3.37
C LEU A 100 12.55 2.77 -3.29
N SER A 101 13.03 3.03 -2.09
CA SER A 101 14.07 4.01 -1.82
C SER A 101 14.84 3.67 -0.55
N ARG A 102 16.01 4.27 -0.39
CA ARG A 102 16.82 4.21 0.83
C ARG A 102 17.40 5.58 1.15
N GLY A 103 17.61 5.87 2.42
CA GLY A 103 18.22 7.13 2.82
C GLY A 103 18.08 7.46 4.29
N SER A 104 18.29 8.72 4.63
CA SER A 104 18.11 9.22 5.98
C SER A 104 16.64 9.30 6.37
N LEU A 105 16.34 9.32 7.68
CA LEU A 105 14.97 9.46 8.19
C LEU A 105 14.24 10.67 7.57
N ASN A 106 14.89 11.83 7.53
CA ASN A 106 14.27 13.04 6.97
C ASN A 106 13.88 12.89 5.51
N TYR A 107 14.70 12.21 4.73
CA TYR A 107 14.38 11.93 3.33
C TYR A 107 13.19 10.99 3.20
N ILE A 108 13.17 9.90 3.95
CA ILE A 108 12.04 8.94 3.94
C ILE A 108 10.74 9.63 4.38
N LEU A 109 10.80 10.47 5.42
CA LEU A 109 9.64 11.27 5.86
C LEU A 109 9.15 12.24 4.77
N SER A 110 10.05 12.84 4.00
CA SER A 110 9.66 13.70 2.87
C SER A 110 8.94 12.92 1.77
N LEU A 111 9.43 11.72 1.43
CA LEU A 111 8.74 10.84 0.49
C LEU A 111 7.35 10.44 1.01
N MET A 112 7.24 10.06 2.28
CA MET A 112 5.95 9.69 2.87
C MET A 112 4.95 10.85 2.85
N LYS A 113 5.39 12.09 3.07
CA LYS A 113 4.54 13.28 2.95
C LYS A 113 4.06 13.51 1.52
N ASN A 114 4.91 13.23 0.53
CA ASN A 114 4.56 13.42 -0.88
C ASN A 114 3.60 12.35 -1.40
N PHE A 115 3.83 11.08 -1.02
CA PHE A 115 3.03 9.96 -1.49
C PHE A 115 1.77 9.68 -0.65
N GLU A 116 1.69 10.19 0.59
CA GLU A 116 0.55 10.04 1.52
C GLU A 116 0.01 8.61 1.63
N PRO A 117 0.84 7.63 2.03
CA PRO A 117 0.39 6.26 2.13
C PRO A 117 -0.78 6.13 3.12
N LYS A 118 -1.73 5.26 2.80
CA LYS A 118 -2.91 5.01 3.62
C LYS A 118 -2.69 3.93 4.67
N GLU A 119 -1.62 3.17 4.52
CA GLU A 119 -1.22 2.12 5.44
C GLU A 119 0.30 1.97 5.41
N ILE A 120 0.91 1.73 6.58
CA ILE A 120 2.35 1.66 6.75
C ILE A 120 2.70 0.37 7.49
N LEU A 121 3.42 -0.51 6.83
CA LEU A 121 3.96 -1.73 7.42
C LEU A 121 5.28 -1.42 8.12
N ILE A 122 5.40 -1.83 9.37
CA ILE A 122 6.62 -1.62 10.16
C ILE A 122 6.79 -2.73 11.18
N SER A 123 8.03 -3.08 11.52
CA SER A 123 8.26 -3.98 12.65
C SER A 123 8.17 -3.25 13.97
N LYS A 124 7.84 -3.97 15.05
CA LYS A 124 7.83 -3.41 16.41
C LYS A 124 9.21 -2.90 16.84
N LYS A 125 10.28 -3.51 16.33
CA LYS A 125 11.67 -3.09 16.62
C LYS A 125 11.98 -1.73 16.02
N ASP A 126 11.49 -1.48 14.79
CA ASP A 126 11.80 -0.29 14.03
C ASP A 126 10.93 0.91 14.46
N LEU A 127 9.81 0.65 15.14
CA LEU A 127 8.88 1.69 15.63
C LEU A 127 9.56 2.76 16.50
N LYS A 128 10.57 2.37 17.29
CA LYS A 128 11.32 3.30 18.14
C LYS A 128 11.98 4.45 17.36
N PHE A 129 12.40 4.20 16.11
CA PHE A 129 13.01 5.21 15.25
C PHE A 129 12.01 6.23 14.68
N LEU A 130 10.71 5.90 14.72
CA LEU A 130 9.63 6.77 14.28
C LEU A 130 8.84 7.39 15.44
N SER A 131 9.26 7.16 16.70
CA SER A 131 8.52 7.63 17.90
C SER A 131 8.39 9.15 17.95
N ASP A 132 9.42 9.87 17.48
CA ASP A 132 9.50 11.33 17.52
C ASP A 132 8.94 11.99 16.24
N THR A 133 8.36 11.18 15.35
CA THR A 133 7.77 11.70 14.12
C THR A 133 6.28 11.98 14.29
N ASN A 134 5.76 12.99 13.57
CA ASN A 134 4.34 13.36 13.59
C ASN A 134 3.47 12.45 12.71
N ILE A 135 3.86 11.19 12.49
CA ILE A 135 3.07 10.23 11.72
C ILE A 135 1.98 9.67 12.64
N ASP A 136 0.74 9.72 12.19
CA ASP A 136 -0.37 9.13 12.92
C ASP A 136 -0.21 7.60 12.99
N LYS A 137 -0.12 7.10 14.22
CA LYS A 137 0.05 5.67 14.51
C LYS A 137 -1.14 4.81 14.06
N SER A 138 -2.28 5.40 13.74
CA SER A 138 -3.44 4.69 13.20
C SER A 138 -3.17 4.05 11.83
N PHE A 139 -2.21 4.60 11.09
CA PHE A 139 -1.80 4.04 9.80
C PHE A 139 -0.83 2.86 9.91
N PHE A 140 -0.26 2.59 11.10
CA PHE A 140 0.72 1.53 11.27
C PHE A 140 0.10 0.15 11.35
N PHE A 141 0.73 -0.78 10.62
CA PHE A 141 0.54 -2.22 10.77
C PHE A 141 1.85 -2.89 11.16
N TYR A 142 1.79 -3.71 12.18
CA TYR A 142 2.97 -4.38 12.69
C TYR A 142 3.17 -5.72 11.99
N VAL A 143 4.34 -5.87 11.39
CA VAL A 143 4.77 -7.12 10.76
C VAL A 143 5.74 -7.86 11.65
N ASP A 144 5.87 -9.15 11.41
CA ASP A 144 6.78 -10.01 12.15
C ASP A 144 8.25 -9.78 11.77
N ASP A 145 9.13 -9.88 12.74
CA ASP A 145 10.57 -9.62 12.59
C ASP A 145 11.28 -10.55 11.58
N TRP A 146 10.76 -11.75 11.34
CA TRP A 146 11.34 -12.66 10.36
C TRP A 146 11.27 -12.12 8.92
N MET A 147 10.33 -11.23 8.63
CA MET A 147 10.19 -10.57 7.33
C MET A 147 11.35 -9.60 7.04
N LEU A 148 12.08 -9.18 8.07
CA LEU A 148 13.24 -8.29 7.95
C LEU A 148 14.53 -9.00 7.51
N ASN A 149 14.51 -10.32 7.37
CA ASN A 149 15.69 -11.05 6.91
C ASN A 149 15.99 -10.78 5.45
N PHE A 150 17.18 -10.24 5.18
CA PHE A 150 17.57 -9.79 3.85
C PHE A 150 17.58 -10.92 2.79
N ASN A 151 18.07 -12.13 3.17
CA ASN A 151 18.11 -13.25 2.24
C ASN A 151 16.70 -13.75 1.89
N THR A 152 15.81 -13.80 2.89
CA THR A 152 14.39 -14.13 2.70
C THR A 152 13.71 -13.10 1.83
N ALA A 153 14.01 -11.81 2.04
CA ALA A 153 13.49 -10.71 1.25
C ALA A 153 13.89 -10.82 -0.24
N LEU A 154 15.17 -11.06 -0.52
CA LEU A 154 15.66 -11.25 -1.88
C LEU A 154 14.98 -12.43 -2.57
N LYS A 155 14.89 -13.57 -1.87
CA LYS A 155 14.23 -14.76 -2.43
C LYS A 155 12.77 -14.46 -2.78
N ASN A 156 12.02 -13.81 -1.89
CA ASN A 156 10.62 -13.47 -2.15
C ASN A 156 10.46 -12.54 -3.35
N ILE A 157 11.37 -11.57 -3.52
CA ILE A 157 11.39 -10.66 -4.67
C ILE A 157 11.69 -11.44 -5.96
N TYR A 158 12.71 -12.30 -5.95
CA TYR A 158 13.07 -13.11 -7.13
C TYR A 158 11.91 -14.03 -7.55
N ASP A 159 11.25 -14.66 -6.58
CA ASP A 159 10.12 -15.55 -6.82
C ASP A 159 8.91 -14.78 -7.37
N HIS A 160 8.63 -13.57 -6.84
CA HIS A 160 7.49 -12.76 -7.29
C HIS A 160 7.68 -12.26 -8.73
N PHE A 161 8.83 -11.67 -9.03
CA PHE A 161 9.12 -11.10 -10.35
C PHE A 161 9.64 -12.12 -11.37
N ASN A 162 9.82 -13.37 -10.95
CA ASN A 162 10.41 -14.45 -11.75
C ASN A 162 11.77 -14.06 -12.38
N VAL A 163 12.63 -13.44 -11.57
CA VAL A 163 13.96 -12.96 -11.99
C VAL A 163 15.07 -13.61 -11.17
N LYS A 164 16.27 -13.69 -11.75
CA LYS A 164 17.46 -14.19 -11.05
C LYS A 164 18.25 -13.08 -10.35
N SER A 165 17.96 -11.82 -10.64
CA SER A 165 18.67 -10.68 -10.08
C SER A 165 17.85 -9.40 -10.20
N VAL A 166 17.93 -8.53 -9.18
CA VAL A 166 17.31 -7.18 -9.19
C VAL A 166 18.06 -6.18 -10.07
N LYS A 167 19.26 -6.54 -10.58
CA LYS A 167 20.03 -5.68 -11.50
C LYS A 167 19.26 -5.33 -12.77
N GLY A 168 18.35 -6.20 -13.22
CA GLY A 168 17.48 -5.92 -14.35
C GLY A 168 16.55 -4.72 -14.16
N PHE A 169 16.25 -4.37 -12.90
CA PHE A 169 15.50 -3.17 -12.52
C PHE A 169 16.40 -1.94 -12.26
N GLY A 170 17.73 -2.07 -12.45
CA GLY A 170 18.69 -1.02 -12.13
C GLY A 170 18.96 -0.85 -10.61
N ILE A 171 18.55 -1.83 -9.80
CA ILE A 171 18.61 -1.76 -8.33
C ILE A 171 19.86 -2.51 -7.84
N ASP A 172 20.58 -1.88 -6.88
CA ASP A 172 21.68 -2.53 -6.19
C ASP A 172 21.15 -3.69 -5.34
N LYS A 173 21.82 -4.84 -5.43
CA LYS A 173 21.50 -6.03 -4.64
C LYS A 173 21.48 -5.74 -3.13
N ASN A 174 22.33 -4.84 -2.65
CA ASN A 174 22.44 -4.50 -1.22
C ASN A 174 21.51 -3.36 -0.80
N ASN A 175 20.55 -2.96 -1.64
CA ASN A 175 19.60 -1.92 -1.29
C ASN A 175 18.66 -2.40 -0.20
N ILE A 176 18.67 -1.73 0.97
CA ILE A 176 17.83 -2.09 2.11
C ILE A 176 16.33 -1.90 1.84
N GLY A 177 15.97 -1.05 0.87
CA GLY A 177 14.59 -0.91 0.40
C GLY A 177 14.01 -2.21 -0.17
N LEU A 178 14.84 -3.21 -0.52
CA LEU A 178 14.38 -4.53 -0.90
C LEU A 178 13.73 -5.29 0.25
N ILE A 179 14.13 -5.03 1.50
CA ILE A 179 13.47 -5.61 2.68
C ILE A 179 12.05 -5.07 2.76
N SER A 180 11.88 -3.74 2.72
CA SER A 180 10.54 -3.13 2.77
C SER A 180 9.66 -3.54 1.57
N ALA A 181 10.23 -3.69 0.36
CA ALA A 181 9.50 -4.22 -0.78
C ALA A 181 9.00 -5.66 -0.54
N SER A 182 9.85 -6.51 0.03
CA SER A 182 9.47 -7.87 0.39
C SER A 182 8.41 -7.92 1.49
N MET A 183 8.45 -7.01 2.48
CA MET A 183 7.40 -6.91 3.50
C MET A 183 6.03 -6.69 2.88
N ILE A 184 5.92 -5.78 1.90
CA ILE A 184 4.69 -5.54 1.15
C ILE A 184 4.24 -6.82 0.43
N LEU A 185 5.13 -7.51 -0.28
CA LEU A 185 4.79 -8.73 -1.00
C LEU A 185 4.32 -9.86 -0.07
N PHE A 186 4.95 -10.03 1.11
CA PHE A 186 4.49 -10.98 2.11
C PHE A 186 3.10 -10.61 2.64
N TYR A 187 2.90 -9.35 3.00
CA TYR A 187 1.62 -8.86 3.49
C TYR A 187 0.48 -9.10 2.49
N LEU A 188 0.73 -8.87 1.20
CA LEU A 188 -0.26 -9.11 0.15
C LEU A 188 -0.56 -10.59 -0.04
N LYS A 189 0.43 -11.47 0.11
CA LYS A 189 0.22 -12.92 0.09
C LYS A 189 -0.65 -13.39 1.27
N GLU A 190 -0.38 -12.87 2.46
CA GLU A 190 -1.17 -13.19 3.66
C GLU A 190 -2.60 -12.64 3.61
N SER A 191 -2.80 -11.48 2.97
CA SER A 191 -4.13 -10.88 2.78
C SER A 191 -4.96 -11.54 1.66
N HIS A 192 -4.53 -12.71 1.17
CA HIS A 192 -5.23 -13.47 0.11
C HIS A 192 -5.42 -12.72 -1.21
N GLN A 193 -4.62 -11.69 -1.49
CA GLN A 193 -4.62 -11.00 -2.77
C GLN A 193 -4.06 -11.92 -3.88
N LYS A 194 -4.95 -12.58 -4.59
CA LYS A 194 -4.60 -13.63 -5.59
C LYS A 194 -4.11 -13.08 -6.92
N LYS A 195 -4.33 -11.80 -7.23
CA LYS A 195 -4.06 -11.22 -8.54
C LYS A 195 -3.02 -10.10 -8.45
N LEU A 196 -1.74 -10.46 -8.32
CA LEU A 196 -0.62 -9.50 -8.29
C LEU A 196 0.22 -9.53 -9.58
N SER A 197 -0.26 -10.17 -10.64
CA SER A 197 0.47 -10.32 -11.91
C SER A 197 0.74 -9.00 -12.62
N HIS A 198 -0.04 -7.96 -12.34
CA HIS A 198 0.17 -6.62 -12.88
C HIS A 198 1.31 -5.86 -12.18
N VAL A 199 1.70 -6.27 -10.96
CA VAL A 199 2.86 -5.75 -10.26
C VAL A 199 4.12 -6.40 -10.83
N ASN A 200 4.62 -5.87 -11.92
CA ASN A 200 5.71 -6.46 -12.72
C ASN A 200 6.98 -5.60 -12.78
N LYS A 201 6.98 -4.45 -12.15
CA LYS A 201 8.11 -3.51 -12.12
C LYS A 201 8.42 -3.10 -10.69
N LEU A 202 9.70 -2.87 -10.41
CA LEU A 202 10.20 -2.30 -9.18
C LEU A 202 11.12 -1.12 -9.56
N ILE A 203 10.80 0.07 -9.08
CA ILE A 203 11.46 1.31 -9.48
C ILE A 203 12.15 1.93 -8.28
N GLU A 204 13.43 2.22 -8.37
CA GLU A 204 14.17 2.91 -7.32
C GLU A 204 14.01 4.43 -7.47
N ILE A 205 13.53 5.09 -6.41
CA ILE A 205 13.49 6.54 -6.32
C ILE A 205 14.82 7.02 -5.75
N ASN A 206 15.61 7.72 -6.57
CA ASN A 206 16.90 8.28 -6.20
C ASN A 206 16.85 9.81 -6.05
N ILE A 207 17.44 10.33 -4.97
CA ILE A 207 17.51 11.77 -4.71
C ILE A 207 18.24 12.51 -5.84
N THR A 208 19.30 11.90 -6.40
CA THR A 208 20.22 12.55 -7.35
C THR A 208 19.61 12.78 -8.73
N SER A 209 18.53 12.08 -9.07
CA SER A 209 17.90 12.15 -10.39
C SER A 209 16.60 12.96 -10.42
N SER A 210 16.15 13.48 -9.28
CA SER A 210 14.84 14.14 -9.17
C SER A 210 14.92 15.46 -8.42
N LEU A 211 14.20 16.47 -8.91
CA LEU A 211 14.02 17.72 -8.19
C LEU A 211 13.02 17.49 -7.04
N MET A 212 13.52 17.57 -5.81
CA MET A 212 12.67 17.46 -4.63
C MET A 212 11.93 18.78 -4.42
N MET A 213 10.62 18.74 -4.48
CA MET A 213 9.75 19.86 -4.13
C MET A 213 8.81 19.45 -3.02
N ASP A 214 8.59 20.33 -2.06
CA ASP A 214 7.58 20.12 -1.05
C ASP A 214 6.17 20.37 -1.62
N ARG A 215 5.18 19.90 -0.90
CA ARG A 215 3.78 19.98 -1.34
C ARG A 215 3.27 21.43 -1.43
N PHE A 216 3.78 22.30 -0.56
CA PHE A 216 3.45 23.73 -0.58
C PHE A 216 3.97 24.38 -1.86
N THR A 217 5.20 24.10 -2.24
CA THR A 217 5.81 24.57 -3.50
C THR A 217 5.05 24.05 -4.72
N ILE A 218 4.75 22.73 -4.78
CA ILE A 218 3.97 22.11 -5.86
C ILE A 218 2.60 22.79 -6.00
N SER A 219 1.94 23.03 -4.86
CA SER A 219 0.61 23.68 -4.84
C SER A 219 0.68 25.16 -5.24
N ASN A 220 1.70 25.90 -4.77
CA ASN A 220 1.81 27.34 -5.08
C ASN A 220 2.23 27.60 -6.52
N LEU A 221 3.03 26.72 -7.10
CA LEU A 221 3.39 26.78 -8.51
C LEU A 221 2.29 26.23 -9.44
N GLU A 222 1.17 25.77 -8.88
CA GLU A 222 0.04 25.19 -9.62
C GLU A 222 0.49 24.09 -10.62
N ILE A 223 1.48 23.28 -10.21
CA ILE A 223 2.10 22.30 -11.11
C ILE A 223 1.08 21.24 -11.52
N LEU A 224 0.38 20.65 -10.53
CA LEU A 224 -0.58 19.55 -10.76
C LEU A 224 -2.02 20.01 -10.86
N HIS A 225 -2.41 21.01 -10.07
CA HIS A 225 -3.78 21.51 -9.97
C HIS A 225 -3.77 23.03 -9.92
N SER A 226 -4.70 23.67 -10.63
CA SER A 226 -4.93 25.11 -10.49
C SER A 226 -5.72 25.41 -9.22
N LYS A 227 -5.40 26.52 -8.54
CA LYS A 227 -6.15 27.04 -7.39
C LYS A 227 -7.40 27.83 -7.83
N ASN A 228 -7.40 28.32 -9.07
CA ASN A 228 -8.49 29.10 -9.62
C ASN A 228 -9.53 28.20 -10.29
N GLU A 229 -10.81 28.46 -10.07
CA GLU A 229 -11.89 27.80 -10.79
C GLU A 229 -11.77 28.09 -12.30
N GLY A 230 -11.69 27.02 -13.11
CA GLY A 230 -11.47 27.13 -14.56
C GLY A 230 -10.01 27.35 -14.99
N GLY A 231 -9.07 27.50 -14.05
CA GLY A 231 -7.64 27.59 -14.34
C GLY A 231 -7.06 26.25 -14.79
N LYS A 232 -5.96 26.30 -15.57
CA LYS A 232 -5.21 25.11 -15.99
C LYS A 232 -3.90 25.02 -15.21
N SER A 233 -3.55 23.83 -14.75
CA SER A 233 -2.24 23.58 -14.12
C SER A 233 -1.10 23.66 -15.14
N LEU A 234 0.12 23.88 -14.66
CA LEU A 234 1.32 23.92 -15.49
C LEU A 234 1.47 22.67 -16.35
N ILE A 235 1.24 21.50 -15.77
CA ILE A 235 1.28 20.22 -16.52
C ILE A 235 0.19 20.15 -17.58
N ALA A 236 -1.03 20.55 -17.24
CA ALA A 236 -2.13 20.53 -18.21
C ALA A 236 -1.85 21.42 -19.44
N VAL A 237 -1.29 22.63 -19.22
CA VAL A 237 -0.89 23.52 -20.30
C VAL A 237 0.27 22.93 -21.10
N SER A 238 1.32 22.46 -20.44
CA SER A 238 2.49 21.86 -21.10
C SER A 238 2.08 20.65 -21.95
N TYR A 239 1.21 19.78 -21.42
CA TYR A 239 0.76 18.60 -22.14
C TYR A 239 -0.03 18.94 -23.41
N THR A 240 -0.85 19.99 -23.38
CA THR A 240 -1.63 20.42 -24.55
C THR A 240 -0.80 21.15 -25.61
N HIS A 241 0.28 21.81 -25.21
CA HIS A 241 1.12 22.60 -26.13
C HIS A 241 2.37 21.90 -26.63
N LEU A 242 2.92 20.94 -25.85
CA LEU A 242 4.16 20.23 -26.18
C LEU A 242 3.94 18.85 -26.78
N THR A 243 2.74 18.30 -26.76
CA THR A 243 2.43 17.11 -27.57
C THR A 243 2.37 17.54 -29.03
N LEU A 244 3.41 17.24 -29.78
CA LEU A 244 3.36 17.35 -31.22
C LEU A 244 2.19 16.52 -31.77
N PRO A 245 1.35 17.08 -32.67
CA PRO A 245 0.37 16.26 -33.37
C PRO A 245 1.13 15.18 -34.11
N THR A 246 0.89 13.93 -33.77
CA THR A 246 1.32 12.77 -34.54
C THR A 246 0.52 12.81 -35.84
N THR A 247 0.98 13.58 -36.83
CA THR A 247 0.54 13.42 -38.21
C THR A 247 1.16 12.12 -38.71
N LEU A 248 0.35 11.10 -38.83
CA LEU A 248 0.55 10.00 -39.73
C LEU A 248 0.35 10.44 -41.18
#